data_1337e0da111086f50284f1b9d2473417
#
_entry.id   1337e0da111086f50284f1b9d2473417
#
_cell.length_a   1.000
_cell.length_b   1.000
_cell.length_c   1.000
_cell.angle_alpha   90.00
_cell.angle_beta   90.00
_cell.angle_gamma   90.00
#
_symmetry.space_group_name_H-M   'P 1'
#
loop_
_entity.id
_entity.type
_entity.pdbx_description
1 polymer ?
#
loop_
_entity_poly.entity_id
_entity_poly.type
_entity_poly.pdbx_seq_one_letter_code
_entity_poly.pdbx_strand_id
1 'polypeptide(L)'
;MTLPTVPSSRLSLYVRLLIAFHIFIVIASNYLVQLPIELFGFHSTWGAFSFPFVFLATDLTVRLMGKSEARRVITRAMFPALIASYVVSVLFNEGQFNGVQALGEFNSFVFRIALASFAAYVLGQLLDVQVFDRIRRDYKQWWIAPAAASIFGQALDTLAFFGIAFWRSSNPFMAEHWGEIALVDYVIKLAVSLLLFVPMYGVLLNSLISTMKRRALSTAQVKA
;
A
#
# COMPACT_ATOMS: atom_id res chain seq x y z
N MET A 1 6.35 11.00 -24.55
CA MET A 1 7.35 11.87 -23.91
C MET A 1 8.25 10.98 -23.11
N THR A 2 9.49 10.76 -23.57
CA THR A 2 10.50 9.92 -22.89
C THR A 2 11.02 10.69 -21.68
N LEU A 3 10.87 10.13 -20.49
CA LEU A 3 11.44 10.69 -19.26
C LEU A 3 12.98 10.51 -19.31
N PRO A 4 13.77 11.48 -18.78
CA PRO A 4 15.22 11.35 -18.71
C PRO A 4 15.59 10.10 -17.90
N THR A 5 16.56 9.33 -18.42
CA THR A 5 17.07 8.13 -17.75
C THR A 5 17.76 8.48 -16.43
N VAL A 6 17.30 7.88 -15.34
CA VAL A 6 17.90 8.06 -14.01
C VAL A 6 19.22 7.25 -13.96
N PRO A 7 20.35 7.84 -13.50
CA PRO A 7 21.59 7.10 -13.31
C PRO A 7 21.40 5.88 -12.41
N SER A 8 22.05 4.76 -12.74
CA SER A 8 21.86 3.46 -12.06
C SER A 8 22.09 3.52 -10.54
N SER A 9 23.06 4.31 -10.06
CA SER A 9 23.33 4.50 -8.63
C SER A 9 22.19 5.20 -7.89
N ARG A 10 21.59 6.23 -8.50
CA ARG A 10 20.42 6.92 -7.94
C ARG A 10 19.16 6.08 -8.01
N LEU A 11 18.99 5.30 -9.08
CA LEU A 11 17.89 4.36 -9.20
C LEU A 11 17.88 3.35 -8.04
N SER A 12 19.05 2.83 -7.67
CA SER A 12 19.18 1.90 -6.54
C SER A 12 18.83 2.54 -5.19
N LEU A 13 19.12 3.83 -5.00
CA LEU A 13 18.73 4.57 -3.81
C LEU A 13 17.20 4.77 -3.73
N TYR A 14 16.57 5.22 -4.82
CA TYR A 14 15.12 5.40 -4.86
C TYR A 14 14.38 4.09 -4.63
N VAL A 15 14.83 2.99 -5.24
CA VAL A 15 14.26 1.66 -4.99
C VAL A 15 14.35 1.26 -3.52
N ARG A 16 15.50 1.49 -2.86
CA ARG A 16 15.67 1.21 -1.42
C ARG A 16 14.75 2.05 -0.55
N LEU A 17 14.63 3.34 -0.84
CA LEU A 17 13.72 4.24 -0.11
C LEU A 17 12.25 3.83 -0.29
N LEU A 18 11.84 3.43 -1.48
CA LEU A 18 10.50 2.93 -1.74
C LEU A 18 10.23 1.61 -1.00
N ILE A 19 11.18 0.68 -0.97
CA ILE A 19 11.06 -0.56 -0.19
C ILE A 19 10.89 -0.23 1.29
N ALA A 20 11.73 0.64 1.85
CA ALA A 20 11.63 1.05 3.25
C ALA A 20 10.28 1.74 3.54
N PHE A 21 9.82 2.59 2.64
CA PHE A 21 8.51 3.24 2.74
C PHE A 21 7.36 2.22 2.73
N HIS A 22 7.36 1.26 1.81
CA HIS A 22 6.35 0.19 1.77
C HIS A 22 6.32 -0.61 3.08
N ILE A 23 7.50 -1.04 3.57
CA ILE A 23 7.62 -1.77 4.84
C ILE A 23 7.05 -0.94 5.99
N PHE A 24 7.45 0.33 6.09
CA PHE A 24 6.97 1.24 7.13
C PHE A 24 5.44 1.42 7.09
N ILE A 25 4.88 1.68 5.92
CA ILE A 25 3.42 1.86 5.79
C ILE A 25 2.66 0.56 6.11
N VAL A 26 3.15 -0.59 5.66
CA VAL A 26 2.51 -1.88 5.99
C VAL A 26 2.52 -2.13 7.51
N ILE A 27 3.65 -1.89 8.19
CA ILE A 27 3.74 -2.02 9.64
C ILE A 27 2.80 -1.05 10.34
N ALA A 28 2.86 0.24 9.96
CA ALA A 28 2.01 1.28 10.54
C ALA A 28 0.52 0.97 10.34
N SER A 29 0.13 0.53 9.13
CA SER A 29 -1.26 0.19 8.84
C SER A 29 -1.73 -1.03 9.63
N ASN A 30 -0.89 -2.05 9.80
CA ASN A 30 -1.23 -3.24 10.59
C ASN A 30 -1.34 -2.93 12.10
N TYR A 31 -0.59 -1.96 12.60
CA TYR A 31 -0.80 -1.43 13.94
C TYR A 31 -2.10 -0.61 14.02
N LEU A 32 -2.31 0.30 13.07
CA LEU A 32 -3.46 1.20 13.04
C LEU A 32 -4.79 0.47 12.79
N VAL A 33 -4.76 -0.71 12.15
CA VAL A 33 -5.97 -1.53 11.96
C VAL A 33 -6.52 -2.08 13.28
N GLN A 34 -5.70 -2.13 14.34
CA GLN A 34 -6.12 -2.53 15.68
C GLN A 34 -6.84 -1.39 16.45
N LEU A 35 -6.82 -0.17 15.93
CA LEU A 35 -7.44 1.00 16.53
C LEU A 35 -8.76 1.29 15.81
N PRO A 36 -9.90 0.86 16.39
CA PRO A 36 -11.20 1.08 15.77
C PRO A 36 -11.59 2.56 15.83
N ILE A 37 -12.34 2.98 14.82
CA ILE A 37 -13.00 4.29 14.77
C ILE A 37 -14.45 4.10 14.33
N GLU A 38 -15.30 5.02 14.73
CA GLU A 38 -16.66 5.11 14.23
C GLU A 38 -16.82 6.38 13.40
N LEU A 39 -17.32 6.23 12.18
CA LEU A 39 -17.56 7.30 11.22
C LEU A 39 -19.00 7.21 10.74
N PHE A 40 -19.83 8.21 11.08
CA PHE A 40 -21.23 8.28 10.64
C PHE A 40 -22.06 7.02 10.99
N GLY A 41 -21.77 6.36 12.13
CA GLY A 41 -22.42 5.11 12.53
C GLY A 41 -21.85 3.83 11.90
N PHE A 42 -20.77 3.93 11.11
CA PHE A 42 -20.09 2.78 10.52
C PHE A 42 -18.75 2.53 11.22
N HIS A 43 -18.48 1.27 11.52
CA HIS A 43 -17.22 0.85 12.13
C HIS A 43 -16.12 0.68 11.08
N SER A 44 -14.97 1.25 11.33
CA SER A 44 -13.75 1.13 10.52
C SER A 44 -12.52 1.16 11.43
N THR A 45 -11.33 1.31 10.85
CA THR A 45 -10.08 1.42 11.58
C THR A 45 -9.20 2.54 11.01
N TRP A 46 -8.25 3.03 11.80
CA TRP A 46 -7.24 3.98 11.31
C TRP A 46 -6.38 3.42 10.17
N GLY A 47 -6.28 2.10 10.06
CA GLY A 47 -5.59 1.43 8.96
C GLY A 47 -6.17 1.76 7.58
N ALA A 48 -7.47 2.01 7.47
CA ALA A 48 -8.13 2.39 6.23
C ALA A 48 -7.58 3.70 5.61
N PHE A 49 -7.06 4.60 6.43
CA PHE A 49 -6.49 5.88 5.98
C PHE A 49 -5.00 5.79 5.63
N SER A 50 -4.26 4.86 6.22
CA SER A 50 -2.81 4.74 6.02
C SER A 50 -2.45 3.81 4.87
N PHE A 51 -3.17 2.71 4.70
CA PHE A 51 -2.84 1.70 3.70
C PHE A 51 -2.85 2.22 2.23
N PRO A 52 -3.75 3.13 1.82
CA PRO A 52 -3.73 3.69 0.46
C PRO A 52 -2.43 4.40 0.06
N PHE A 53 -1.56 4.81 1.00
CA PHE A 53 -0.24 5.36 0.68
C PHE A 53 0.66 4.36 -0.07
N VAL A 54 0.48 3.06 0.16
CA VAL A 54 1.22 2.02 -0.56
C VAL A 54 0.84 2.03 -2.05
N PHE A 55 -0.45 2.13 -2.36
CA PHE A 55 -0.93 2.20 -3.75
C PHE A 55 -0.41 3.46 -4.45
N LEU A 56 -0.49 4.61 -3.78
CA LEU A 56 0.07 5.87 -4.31
C LEU A 56 1.56 5.73 -4.66
N ALA A 57 2.36 5.14 -3.77
CA ALA A 57 3.79 4.93 -4.00
C ALA A 57 4.05 3.97 -5.17
N THR A 58 3.24 2.92 -5.29
CA THR A 58 3.29 1.95 -6.39
C THR A 58 2.96 2.61 -7.71
N ASP A 59 1.87 3.36 -7.79
CA ASP A 59 1.44 4.10 -9.00
C ASP A 59 2.50 5.06 -9.50
N LEU A 60 3.09 5.85 -8.60
CA LEU A 60 4.21 6.74 -8.93
C LEU A 60 5.43 5.95 -9.42
N THR A 61 5.72 4.81 -8.80
CA THR A 61 6.84 3.94 -9.23
C THR A 61 6.59 3.39 -10.63
N VAL A 62 5.38 2.87 -10.92
CA VAL A 62 5.03 2.39 -12.27
C VAL A 62 5.12 3.52 -13.30
N ARG A 63 4.67 4.72 -12.94
CA ARG A 63 4.67 5.88 -13.83
C ARG A 63 6.08 6.36 -14.17
N LEU A 64 6.97 6.43 -13.18
CA LEU A 64 8.29 7.04 -13.31
C LEU A 64 9.39 6.03 -13.67
N MET A 65 9.29 4.82 -13.17
CA MET A 65 10.36 3.80 -13.27
C MET A 65 9.91 2.56 -14.08
N GLY A 66 8.62 2.39 -14.29
CA GLY A 66 8.03 1.28 -15.03
C GLY A 66 7.62 0.10 -14.14
N LYS A 67 6.86 -0.81 -14.76
CA LYS A 67 6.23 -1.97 -14.11
C LYS A 67 7.23 -2.93 -13.46
N SER A 68 8.39 -3.13 -14.07
CA SER A 68 9.43 -4.05 -13.56
C SER A 68 10.00 -3.57 -12.22
N GLU A 69 10.26 -2.27 -12.08
CA GLU A 69 10.78 -1.71 -10.82
C GLU A 69 9.71 -1.69 -9.73
N ALA A 70 8.46 -1.40 -10.07
CA ALA A 70 7.36 -1.50 -9.11
C ALA A 70 7.23 -2.92 -8.55
N ARG A 71 7.25 -3.94 -9.40
CA ARG A 71 7.23 -5.35 -8.97
C ARG A 71 8.44 -5.71 -8.10
N ARG A 72 9.63 -5.18 -8.43
CA ARG A 72 10.84 -5.38 -7.63
C ARG A 72 10.71 -4.80 -6.22
N VAL A 73 10.11 -3.60 -6.09
CA VAL A 73 9.84 -2.97 -4.79
C VAL A 73 8.87 -3.84 -3.98
N ILE A 74 7.74 -4.23 -4.56
CA ILE A 74 6.73 -5.09 -3.92
C ILE A 74 7.37 -6.39 -3.42
N THR A 75 8.07 -7.12 -4.31
CA THR A 75 8.68 -8.42 -3.97
C THR A 75 9.71 -8.32 -2.85
N ARG A 76 10.49 -7.22 -2.79
CA ARG A 76 11.51 -7.03 -1.75
C ARG A 76 10.94 -6.51 -0.44
N ALA A 77 9.80 -5.82 -0.47
CA ALA A 77 9.14 -5.32 0.72
C ALA A 77 8.30 -6.40 1.43
N MET A 78 7.71 -7.34 0.69
CA MET A 78 6.68 -8.24 1.19
C MET A 78 7.12 -9.13 2.37
N PHE A 79 8.30 -9.76 2.30
CA PHE A 79 8.77 -10.65 3.37
C PHE A 79 9.20 -9.89 4.63
N PRO A 80 10.02 -8.83 4.55
CA PRO A 80 10.31 -8.02 5.73
C PRO A 80 9.05 -7.40 6.36
N ALA A 81 8.08 -6.98 5.54
CA ALA A 81 6.81 -6.46 6.03
C ALA A 81 5.98 -7.51 6.77
N LEU A 82 5.93 -8.77 6.28
CA LEU A 82 5.25 -9.87 6.95
C LEU A 82 5.83 -10.11 8.35
N ILE A 83 7.16 -10.27 8.43
CA ILE A 83 7.84 -10.53 9.70
C ILE A 83 7.62 -9.37 10.68
N ALA A 84 7.85 -8.15 10.22
CA ALA A 84 7.70 -6.97 11.05
C ALA A 84 6.25 -6.74 11.50
N SER A 85 5.27 -7.00 10.64
CA SER A 85 3.84 -6.92 10.97
C SER A 85 3.46 -7.93 12.05
N TYR A 86 3.94 -9.18 11.96
CA TYR A 86 3.71 -10.19 13.00
C TYR A 86 4.30 -9.74 14.33
N VAL A 87 5.56 -9.33 14.34
CA VAL A 87 6.26 -8.88 15.55
C VAL A 87 5.54 -7.69 16.20
N VAL A 88 5.19 -6.67 15.41
CA VAL A 88 4.48 -5.49 15.94
C VAL A 88 3.10 -5.86 16.46
N SER A 89 2.36 -6.73 15.77
CA SER A 89 1.02 -7.15 16.21
C SER A 89 1.03 -8.05 17.46
N VAL A 90 2.12 -8.77 17.73
CA VAL A 90 2.30 -9.52 18.99
C VAL A 90 2.69 -8.59 20.13
N LEU A 91 3.61 -7.63 19.85
CA LEU A 91 4.08 -6.68 20.86
C LEU A 91 3.03 -5.65 21.27
N PHE A 92 2.15 -5.27 20.34
CA PHE A 92 1.12 -4.28 20.57
C PHE A 92 -0.26 -4.86 20.26
N ASN A 93 -1.12 -4.92 21.24
CA ASN A 93 -2.51 -5.34 21.09
C ASN A 93 -3.43 -4.23 21.58
N GLU A 94 -4.41 -3.85 20.78
CA GLU A 94 -5.37 -2.77 21.09
C GLU A 94 -4.72 -1.47 21.57
N GLY A 95 -3.57 -1.13 20.98
CA GLY A 95 -2.80 0.07 21.33
C GLY A 95 -1.92 -0.05 22.58
N GLN A 96 -1.91 -1.22 23.25
CA GLN A 96 -1.12 -1.46 24.46
C GLN A 96 0.13 -2.29 24.17
N PHE A 97 1.24 -1.99 24.85
CA PHE A 97 2.46 -2.77 24.74
C PHE A 97 2.42 -3.98 25.67
N ASN A 98 2.43 -5.19 25.08
CA ASN A 98 2.33 -6.47 25.80
C ASN A 98 3.68 -6.98 26.38
N GLY A 99 4.78 -6.23 26.14
CA GLY A 99 6.10 -6.66 26.54
C GLY A 99 6.77 -7.65 25.56
N VAL A 100 8.10 -7.73 25.65
CA VAL A 100 8.91 -8.58 24.76
C VAL A 100 8.65 -10.07 25.01
N GLN A 101 8.21 -10.43 26.21
CA GLN A 101 7.85 -11.81 26.61
C GLN A 101 6.74 -12.41 25.71
N ALA A 102 5.84 -11.56 25.17
CA ALA A 102 4.78 -11.99 24.26
C ALA A 102 5.32 -12.67 22.99
N LEU A 103 6.56 -12.40 22.60
CA LEU A 103 7.22 -13.09 21.46
C LEU A 103 7.65 -14.52 21.76
N GLY A 104 7.66 -14.91 23.03
CA GLY A 104 8.03 -16.29 23.46
C GLY A 104 6.94 -17.33 23.16
N GLU A 105 5.72 -16.90 22.90
CA GLU A 105 4.58 -17.76 22.57
C GLU A 105 4.08 -17.52 21.16
N PHE A 106 3.85 -18.60 20.41
CA PHE A 106 3.29 -18.48 19.07
C PHE A 106 1.79 -18.17 19.11
N ASN A 107 1.42 -16.98 18.64
CA ASN A 107 0.03 -16.57 18.54
C ASN A 107 -0.52 -16.88 17.14
N SER A 108 -1.28 -17.98 17.03
CA SER A 108 -1.83 -18.44 15.75
C SER A 108 -2.85 -17.48 15.14
N PHE A 109 -3.63 -16.77 15.95
CA PHE A 109 -4.59 -15.78 15.46
C PHE A 109 -3.90 -14.56 14.86
N VAL A 110 -2.91 -14.01 15.57
CA VAL A 110 -2.08 -12.89 15.06
C VAL A 110 -1.30 -13.31 13.81
N PHE A 111 -0.77 -14.55 13.78
CA PHE A 111 -0.08 -15.05 12.60
C PHE A 111 -1.02 -15.16 11.38
N ARG A 112 -2.26 -15.59 11.59
CA ARG A 112 -3.28 -15.65 10.54
C ARG A 112 -3.58 -14.26 9.97
N ILE A 113 -3.70 -13.23 10.82
CA ILE A 113 -3.90 -11.84 10.42
C ILE A 113 -2.68 -11.33 9.62
N ALA A 114 -1.46 -11.59 10.09
CA ALA A 114 -0.24 -11.20 9.39
C ALA A 114 -0.12 -11.88 8.01
N LEU A 115 -0.47 -13.16 7.92
CA LEU A 115 -0.49 -13.91 6.66
C LEU A 115 -1.57 -13.38 5.70
N ALA A 116 -2.75 -13.04 6.22
CA ALA A 116 -3.82 -12.42 5.45
C ALA A 116 -3.38 -11.06 4.88
N SER A 117 -2.75 -10.22 5.70
CA SER A 117 -2.18 -8.94 5.29
C SER A 117 -1.10 -9.10 4.21
N PHE A 118 -0.22 -10.10 4.36
CA PHE A 118 0.78 -10.43 3.35
C PHE A 118 0.15 -10.83 2.01
N ALA A 119 -0.82 -11.77 2.04
CA ALA A 119 -1.48 -12.24 0.83
C ALA A 119 -2.25 -11.10 0.14
N ALA A 120 -3.01 -10.32 0.90
CA ALA A 120 -3.74 -9.16 0.42
C ALA A 120 -2.81 -8.14 -0.24
N TYR A 121 -1.73 -7.76 0.46
CA TYR A 121 -0.72 -6.86 -0.08
C TYR A 121 -0.14 -7.34 -1.42
N VAL A 122 0.26 -8.61 -1.50
CA VAL A 122 0.84 -9.15 -2.73
C VAL A 122 -0.18 -9.18 -3.87
N LEU A 123 -1.37 -9.69 -3.61
CA LEU A 123 -2.43 -9.80 -4.62
C LEU A 123 -2.93 -8.42 -5.06
N GLY A 124 -3.23 -7.55 -4.12
CA GLY A 124 -3.71 -6.19 -4.37
C GLY A 124 -2.70 -5.38 -5.17
N GLN A 125 -1.43 -5.38 -4.74
CA GLN A 125 -0.37 -4.61 -5.40
C GLN A 125 -0.01 -5.16 -6.79
N LEU A 126 0.00 -6.48 -6.99
CA LEU A 126 0.26 -7.04 -8.31
C LEU A 126 -0.86 -6.73 -9.29
N LEU A 127 -2.12 -6.76 -8.83
CA LEU A 127 -3.26 -6.37 -9.65
C LEU A 127 -3.21 -4.86 -9.96
N ASP A 128 -2.96 -4.03 -8.94
CA ASP A 128 -2.81 -2.59 -9.07
C ASP A 128 -1.79 -2.22 -10.16
N VAL A 129 -0.57 -2.76 -10.07
CA VAL A 129 0.49 -2.55 -11.07
C VAL A 129 0.04 -2.97 -12.48
N GLN A 130 -0.75 -4.03 -12.60
CA GLN A 130 -1.22 -4.48 -13.91
C GLN A 130 -2.29 -3.56 -14.49
N VAL A 131 -3.28 -3.21 -13.66
CA VAL A 131 -4.37 -2.31 -14.05
C VAL A 131 -3.81 -0.93 -14.39
N PHE A 132 -3.00 -0.36 -13.52
CA PHE A 132 -2.36 0.94 -13.75
C PHE A 132 -1.56 0.96 -15.06
N ASP A 133 -0.67 -0.02 -15.26
CA ASP A 133 0.18 -0.08 -16.46
C ASP A 133 -0.63 -0.26 -17.75
N ARG A 134 -1.73 -1.02 -17.70
CA ARG A 134 -2.63 -1.18 -18.84
C ARG A 134 -3.36 0.12 -19.15
N ILE A 135 -4.05 0.68 -18.16
CA ILE A 135 -4.90 1.86 -18.32
C ILE A 135 -4.09 3.09 -18.74
N ARG A 136 -2.90 3.32 -18.16
CA ARG A 136 -2.06 4.48 -18.51
C ARG A 136 -1.56 4.46 -19.96
N ARG A 137 -1.53 3.31 -20.63
CA ARG A 137 -1.15 3.20 -22.04
C ARG A 137 -2.29 3.55 -22.96
N ASP A 138 -3.51 3.21 -22.57
CA ASP A 138 -4.71 3.38 -23.40
C ASP A 138 -5.33 4.79 -23.21
N TYR A 139 -5.14 5.40 -22.03
CA TYR A 139 -5.73 6.69 -21.66
C TYR A 139 -4.66 7.75 -21.38
N LYS A 140 -4.87 8.96 -21.92
CA LYS A 140 -3.93 10.10 -21.75
C LYS A 140 -4.16 10.89 -20.46
N GLN A 141 -5.36 10.82 -19.90
CA GLN A 141 -5.73 11.50 -18.67
C GLN A 141 -4.94 10.92 -17.49
N TRP A 142 -4.29 11.78 -16.73
CA TRP A 142 -3.38 11.40 -15.66
C TRP A 142 -4.06 10.66 -14.49
N TRP A 143 -5.34 10.93 -14.24
CA TRP A 143 -6.10 10.43 -13.10
C TRP A 143 -6.80 9.08 -13.35
N ILE A 144 -7.05 8.70 -14.60
CA ILE A 144 -7.81 7.46 -14.91
C ILE A 144 -7.05 6.22 -14.46
N ALA A 145 -5.74 6.17 -14.69
CA ALA A 145 -4.93 5.01 -14.32
C ALA A 145 -4.88 4.80 -12.80
N PRO A 146 -4.53 5.80 -11.96
CA PRO A 146 -4.54 5.60 -10.50
C PRO A 146 -5.95 5.36 -9.95
N ALA A 147 -7.00 5.98 -10.51
CA ALA A 147 -8.37 5.72 -10.07
C ALA A 147 -8.79 4.26 -10.34
N ALA A 148 -8.56 3.76 -11.56
CA ALA A 148 -8.88 2.38 -11.92
C ALA A 148 -8.04 1.37 -11.10
N ALA A 149 -6.74 1.62 -10.93
CA ALA A 149 -5.87 0.77 -10.14
C ALA A 149 -6.35 0.70 -8.68
N SER A 150 -6.70 1.84 -8.08
CA SER A 150 -7.25 1.89 -6.72
C SER A 150 -8.56 1.08 -6.58
N ILE A 151 -9.48 1.18 -7.55
CA ILE A 151 -10.75 0.44 -7.50
C ILE A 151 -10.48 -1.08 -7.46
N PHE A 152 -9.72 -1.60 -8.41
CA PHE A 152 -9.51 -3.05 -8.54
C PHE A 152 -8.48 -3.58 -7.53
N GLY A 153 -7.38 -2.85 -7.31
CA GLY A 153 -6.33 -3.26 -6.40
C GLY A 153 -6.82 -3.35 -4.96
N GLN A 154 -7.54 -2.33 -4.49
CA GLN A 154 -8.09 -2.32 -3.12
C GLN A 154 -9.26 -3.28 -2.94
N ALA A 155 -10.09 -3.52 -3.97
CA ALA A 155 -11.14 -4.53 -3.89
C ALA A 155 -10.54 -5.93 -3.63
N LEU A 156 -9.51 -6.29 -4.39
CA LEU A 156 -8.84 -7.58 -4.21
C LEU A 156 -8.07 -7.65 -2.88
N ASP A 157 -7.37 -6.58 -2.50
CA ASP A 157 -6.68 -6.45 -1.22
C ASP A 157 -7.63 -6.68 -0.04
N THR A 158 -8.73 -5.93 0.01
CA THR A 158 -9.69 -5.99 1.10
C THR A 158 -10.40 -7.35 1.16
N LEU A 159 -10.84 -7.88 0.02
CA LEU A 159 -11.49 -9.19 -0.02
C LEU A 159 -10.54 -10.32 0.42
N ALA A 160 -9.29 -10.28 -0.04
CA ALA A 160 -8.28 -11.27 0.36
C ALA A 160 -7.95 -11.15 1.86
N PHE A 161 -7.76 -9.93 2.37
CA PHE A 161 -7.47 -9.72 3.78
C PHE A 161 -8.58 -10.25 4.68
N PHE A 162 -9.79 -9.74 4.53
CA PHE A 162 -10.90 -10.11 5.41
C PHE A 162 -11.30 -11.58 5.25
N GLY A 163 -11.29 -12.10 4.03
CA GLY A 163 -11.58 -13.51 3.76
C GLY A 163 -10.56 -14.45 4.41
N ILE A 164 -9.26 -14.18 4.30
CA ILE A 164 -8.23 -15.04 4.90
C ILE A 164 -8.19 -14.85 6.42
N ALA A 165 -8.26 -13.61 6.91
CA ALA A 165 -8.15 -13.32 8.33
C ALA A 165 -9.33 -13.84 9.13
N PHE A 166 -10.57 -13.64 8.65
CA PHE A 166 -11.75 -13.74 9.49
C PHE A 166 -12.79 -14.78 9.06
N TRP A 167 -12.79 -15.24 7.80
CA TRP A 167 -13.68 -16.33 7.41
C TRP A 167 -13.40 -17.58 8.26
N ARG A 168 -14.42 -18.04 9.01
CA ARG A 168 -14.30 -19.16 9.98
C ARG A 168 -13.16 -18.94 10.98
N SER A 169 -12.96 -17.74 11.45
CA SER A 169 -11.97 -17.45 12.51
C SER A 169 -12.47 -17.85 13.88
N SER A 170 -11.56 -17.88 14.86
CA SER A 170 -11.89 -18.11 16.26
C SER A 170 -12.65 -16.98 16.93
N ASN A 171 -12.71 -15.80 16.31
CA ASN A 171 -13.55 -14.68 16.76
C ASN A 171 -14.92 -14.81 16.10
N PRO A 172 -16.00 -15.14 16.84
CA PRO A 172 -17.33 -15.42 16.28
C PRO A 172 -17.93 -14.20 15.58
N PHE A 173 -17.79 -13.00 16.17
CA PHE A 173 -18.31 -11.76 15.61
C PHE A 173 -17.68 -11.47 14.25
N MET A 174 -16.37 -11.53 14.17
CA MET A 174 -15.64 -11.30 12.92
C MET A 174 -15.93 -12.39 11.88
N ALA A 175 -16.10 -13.64 12.31
CA ALA A 175 -16.41 -14.76 11.41
C ALA A 175 -17.79 -14.63 10.78
N GLU A 176 -18.76 -14.05 11.48
CA GLU A 176 -20.12 -13.82 10.98
C GLU A 176 -20.22 -12.57 10.09
N HIS A 177 -19.57 -11.48 10.49
CA HIS A 177 -19.74 -10.16 9.85
C HIS A 177 -18.60 -9.75 8.91
N TRP A 178 -17.60 -10.61 8.65
CA TRP A 178 -16.40 -10.24 7.87
C TRP A 178 -16.71 -9.63 6.51
N GLY A 179 -17.76 -10.10 5.82
CA GLY A 179 -18.13 -9.61 4.49
C GLY A 179 -18.68 -8.19 4.52
N GLU A 180 -19.51 -7.88 5.51
CA GLU A 180 -20.06 -6.53 5.73
C GLU A 180 -18.93 -5.56 6.11
N ILE A 181 -18.10 -5.95 7.07
CA ILE A 181 -16.95 -5.13 7.52
C ILE A 181 -15.98 -4.90 6.36
N ALA A 182 -15.71 -5.91 5.53
CA ALA A 182 -14.89 -5.78 4.34
C ALA A 182 -15.47 -4.77 3.34
N LEU A 183 -16.78 -4.80 3.11
CA LEU A 183 -17.44 -3.85 2.21
C LEU A 183 -17.31 -2.41 2.71
N VAL A 184 -17.56 -2.18 3.99
CA VAL A 184 -17.45 -0.85 4.62
C VAL A 184 -16.00 -0.35 4.55
N ASP A 185 -15.03 -1.19 4.92
CA ASP A 185 -13.60 -0.87 4.83
C ASP A 185 -13.19 -0.52 3.38
N TYR A 186 -13.63 -1.31 2.41
CA TYR A 186 -13.37 -1.03 1.00
C TYR A 186 -13.95 0.32 0.55
N VAL A 187 -15.19 0.62 0.89
CA VAL A 187 -15.84 1.89 0.51
C VAL A 187 -15.09 3.08 1.11
N ILE A 188 -14.69 2.99 2.39
CA ILE A 188 -13.89 4.05 3.05
C ILE A 188 -12.54 4.21 2.38
N LYS A 189 -11.80 3.13 2.17
CA LYS A 189 -10.50 3.14 1.47
C LYS A 189 -10.62 3.75 0.08
N LEU A 190 -11.66 3.35 -0.66
CA LEU A 190 -11.90 3.86 -2.01
C LEU A 190 -12.21 5.36 -2.00
N ALA A 191 -13.07 5.81 -1.08
CA ALA A 191 -13.39 7.23 -0.93
C ALA A 191 -12.11 8.05 -0.60
N VAL A 192 -11.31 7.59 0.35
CA VAL A 192 -10.02 8.22 0.70
C VAL A 192 -9.09 8.24 -0.50
N SER A 193 -8.98 7.15 -1.24
CA SER A 193 -8.11 7.07 -2.42
C SER A 193 -8.55 8.00 -3.54
N LEU A 194 -9.82 8.02 -3.88
CA LEU A 194 -10.31 8.84 -4.98
C LEU A 194 -10.34 10.33 -4.64
N LEU A 195 -10.70 10.69 -3.41
CA LEU A 195 -10.86 12.09 -2.99
C LEU A 195 -9.54 12.74 -2.54
N LEU A 196 -8.62 11.96 -2.00
CA LEU A 196 -7.37 12.47 -1.43
C LEU A 196 -6.14 12.02 -2.23
N PHE A 197 -5.98 10.70 -2.47
CA PHE A 197 -4.74 10.18 -3.04
C PHE A 197 -4.63 10.36 -4.54
N VAL A 198 -5.72 10.28 -5.30
CA VAL A 198 -5.68 10.56 -6.75
C VAL A 198 -5.32 12.04 -7.01
N PRO A 199 -5.92 13.05 -6.36
CA PRO A 199 -5.45 14.43 -6.48
C PRO A 199 -3.99 14.60 -6.03
N MET A 200 -3.59 14.02 -4.90
CA MET A 200 -2.22 14.06 -4.40
C MET A 200 -1.22 13.43 -5.39
N TYR A 201 -1.58 12.32 -6.03
CA TYR A 201 -0.80 11.74 -7.12
C TYR A 201 -0.52 12.75 -8.24
N GLY A 202 -1.54 13.50 -8.67
CA GLY A 202 -1.37 14.54 -9.70
C GLY A 202 -0.39 15.64 -9.30
N VAL A 203 -0.49 16.12 -8.06
CA VAL A 203 0.43 17.14 -7.52
C VAL A 203 1.86 16.59 -7.43
N LEU A 204 2.04 15.41 -6.86
CA LEU A 204 3.35 14.76 -6.72
C LEU A 204 3.97 14.46 -8.08
N LEU A 205 3.21 13.92 -9.01
CA LEU A 205 3.67 13.62 -10.36
C LEU A 205 4.19 14.90 -11.07
N ASN A 206 3.43 16.00 -11.02
CA ASN A 206 3.83 17.27 -11.61
C ASN A 206 5.10 17.83 -10.95
N SER A 207 5.19 17.78 -9.62
CA SER A 207 6.37 18.20 -8.87
C SER A 207 7.61 17.40 -9.24
N LEU A 208 7.48 16.05 -9.30
CA LEU A 208 8.58 15.17 -9.66
C LEU A 208 9.06 15.40 -11.10
N ILE A 209 8.14 15.49 -12.06
CA ILE A 209 8.47 15.76 -13.47
C ILE A 209 9.16 17.12 -13.62
N SER A 210 8.67 18.17 -12.95
CA SER A 210 9.27 19.52 -13.01
C SER A 210 10.70 19.51 -12.45
N THR A 211 10.93 18.83 -11.32
CA THR A 211 12.23 18.70 -10.69
C THR A 211 13.21 17.91 -11.58
N MET A 212 12.75 16.83 -12.22
CA MET A 212 13.58 16.06 -13.16
C MET A 212 13.98 16.89 -14.39
N LYS A 213 13.05 17.69 -14.94
CA LYS A 213 13.33 18.61 -16.07
C LYS A 213 14.36 19.67 -15.70
N ARG A 214 14.21 20.35 -14.54
CA ARG A 214 15.16 21.36 -14.06
C ARG A 214 16.57 20.79 -13.91
N ARG A 215 16.70 19.59 -13.33
CA ARG A 215 17.99 18.92 -13.16
C ARG A 215 18.61 18.50 -14.49
N ALA A 216 17.81 18.05 -15.46
CA ALA A 216 18.32 17.72 -16.81
C ALA A 216 18.89 18.95 -17.53
N LEU A 217 18.19 20.10 -17.43
CA LEU A 217 18.66 21.37 -18.02
C LEU A 217 19.96 21.87 -17.35
N SER A 218 20.06 21.84 -16.02
CA SER A 218 21.28 22.24 -15.31
C SER A 218 22.48 21.37 -15.66
N THR A 219 22.27 20.06 -15.85
CA THR A 219 23.35 19.14 -16.24
C THR A 219 23.79 19.36 -17.70
N ALA A 220 22.88 19.76 -18.58
CA ALA A 220 23.21 20.10 -19.96
C ALA A 220 24.04 21.41 -20.06
N GLN A 221 23.70 22.42 -19.22
CA GLN A 221 24.45 23.67 -19.16
C GLN A 221 25.88 23.54 -18.60
N VAL A 222 26.10 22.58 -17.69
CA VAL A 222 27.45 22.34 -17.12
C VAL A 222 28.34 21.56 -18.09
N LYS A 223 27.77 20.92 -19.13
CA LYS A 223 28.52 20.15 -20.14
C LYS A 223 28.78 20.93 -21.44
N ALA A 224 28.17 22.10 -21.61
CA ALA A 224 28.36 23.03 -22.71
C ALA A 224 29.39 24.11 -22.34
#